data_a35405708b297142548f701b689649a6
#
_entry.id   a35405708b297142548f701b689649a6
#
_cell.length_a   1.000
_cell.length_b   1.000
_cell.length_c   1.000
_cell.angle_alpha   90.00
_cell.angle_beta   90.00
_cell.angle_gamma   90.00
#
_symmetry.space_group_name_H-M   'P 1'
#
loop_
_entity.id
_entity.type
_entity.pdbx_description
1 polymer ?
#
loop_
_entity_poly.entity_id
_entity_poly.type
_entity_poly.pdbx_seq_one_letter_code
_entity_poly.pdbx_strand_id
1 'polypeptide(L)'
;EKKVGVPVRITKILDNNPALASQLGGKYIVTNKLEDILDDPDIDIVVELIGREHPAKEFIAEALKHKKNVVTANKDVLAKYGKELFELAAENNVDFMFEAAVGGGIPIIRPLKSCLAANKIKSIMGIVNGTTNYMLTKMSAEHLDFNDVLREAQEKGYAESDPTADIGGLDAARKIAILASIAFNTRVCLDDVYIEGIENLTLRD
;
A
#
# COMPACT_ATOMS: atom_id res chain seq x y z
N GLU A 1 16.32 -2.22 -16.07
CA GLU A 1 17.53 -1.66 -16.72
C GLU A 1 17.20 -0.57 -17.74
N LYS A 2 16.37 -0.83 -18.76
CA LYS A 2 16.13 0.12 -19.87
C LYS A 2 15.59 1.49 -19.44
N LYS A 3 14.87 1.59 -18.33
CA LYS A 3 14.29 2.85 -17.83
C LYS A 3 15.15 3.55 -16.79
N VAL A 4 15.93 2.79 -16.02
CA VAL A 4 16.71 3.28 -14.88
C VAL A 4 18.17 3.56 -15.26
N GLY A 5 18.66 2.96 -16.37
CA GLY A 5 20.02 3.14 -16.85
C GLY A 5 21.09 2.33 -16.10
N VAL A 6 20.72 1.68 -15.00
CA VAL A 6 21.58 0.82 -14.20
C VAL A 6 20.90 -0.53 -13.93
N PRO A 7 21.66 -1.60 -13.72
CA PRO A 7 21.11 -2.90 -13.35
C PRO A 7 20.44 -2.83 -11.98
N VAL A 8 19.21 -3.33 -11.88
CA VAL A 8 18.52 -3.56 -10.60
C VAL A 8 18.42 -5.07 -10.41
N ARG A 9 18.91 -5.57 -9.29
CA ARG A 9 18.98 -7.01 -8.99
C ARG A 9 18.30 -7.30 -7.67
N ILE A 10 17.49 -8.36 -7.62
CA ILE A 10 17.03 -8.94 -6.37
C ILE A 10 18.18 -9.82 -5.85
N THR A 11 18.71 -9.49 -4.69
CA THR A 11 19.81 -10.20 -4.05
C THR A 11 19.32 -11.23 -3.05
N LYS A 12 18.42 -10.80 -2.16
CA LYS A 12 17.87 -11.65 -1.10
C LYS A 12 16.35 -11.47 -0.97
N ILE A 13 15.69 -12.48 -0.47
CA ILE A 13 14.27 -12.49 -0.16
C ILE A 13 14.10 -12.95 1.28
N LEU A 14 13.43 -12.14 2.10
CA LEU A 14 13.02 -12.50 3.45
C LEU A 14 11.65 -13.14 3.41
N ASP A 15 11.53 -14.39 3.78
CA ASP A 15 10.26 -15.10 3.86
C ASP A 15 10.33 -16.24 4.87
N ASN A 16 9.23 -16.48 5.56
CA ASN A 16 9.13 -17.58 6.52
C ASN A 16 8.76 -18.94 5.87
N ASN A 17 8.48 -18.96 4.58
CA ASN A 17 8.17 -20.18 3.85
C ASN A 17 9.45 -20.93 3.45
N PRO A 18 9.78 -22.06 4.09
CA PRO A 18 11.02 -22.80 3.81
C PRO A 18 11.05 -23.39 2.39
N ALA A 19 9.90 -23.55 1.74
CA ALA A 19 9.81 -24.09 0.40
C ALA A 19 10.07 -23.04 -0.71
N LEU A 20 10.07 -21.75 -0.36
CA LEU A 20 10.18 -20.67 -1.34
C LEU A 20 11.48 -20.73 -2.16
N ALA A 21 12.61 -21.07 -1.52
CA ALA A 21 13.90 -21.21 -2.22
C ALA A 21 13.82 -22.23 -3.35
N SER A 22 13.19 -23.39 -3.10
CA SER A 22 13.00 -24.44 -4.09
C SER A 22 12.01 -24.02 -5.18
N GLN A 23 10.93 -23.34 -4.82
CA GLN A 23 9.92 -22.82 -5.76
C GLN A 23 10.52 -21.80 -6.73
N LEU A 24 11.49 -21.01 -6.27
CA LEU A 24 12.21 -20.03 -7.08
C LEU A 24 13.39 -20.62 -7.86
N GLY A 25 13.54 -21.96 -7.87
CA GLY A 25 14.60 -22.66 -8.61
C GLY A 25 16.01 -22.31 -8.15
N GLY A 26 16.21 -21.94 -6.89
CA GLY A 26 17.50 -21.57 -6.32
C GLY A 26 18.13 -20.30 -6.89
N LYS A 27 17.36 -19.50 -7.63
CA LYS A 27 17.85 -18.27 -8.29
C LYS A 27 18.20 -17.17 -7.31
N TYR A 28 17.55 -17.14 -6.15
CA TYR A 28 17.67 -16.09 -5.13
C TYR A 28 18.06 -16.71 -3.78
N ILE A 29 18.76 -15.93 -2.97
CA ILE A 29 19.01 -16.29 -1.56
C ILE A 29 17.74 -16.00 -0.79
N VAL A 30 17.13 -17.03 -0.19
CA VAL A 30 15.96 -16.90 0.68
C VAL A 30 16.42 -17.08 2.12
N THR A 31 16.02 -16.15 2.97
CA THR A 31 16.33 -16.15 4.42
C THR A 31 15.09 -15.89 5.24
N ASN A 32 15.09 -16.32 6.48
CA ASN A 32 14.06 -15.95 7.47
C ASN A 32 14.61 -15.01 8.55
N LYS A 33 15.84 -14.51 8.38
CA LYS A 33 16.49 -13.58 9.31
C LYS A 33 16.59 -12.20 8.67
N LEU A 34 16.06 -11.21 9.35
CA LEU A 34 16.08 -9.82 8.89
C LEU A 34 17.52 -9.28 8.82
N GLU A 35 18.36 -9.68 9.76
CA GLU A 35 19.77 -9.29 9.85
C GLU A 35 20.56 -9.63 8.58
N ASP A 36 20.26 -10.75 7.93
CA ASP A 36 20.92 -11.14 6.67
C ASP A 36 20.68 -10.11 5.54
N ILE A 37 19.63 -9.30 5.64
CA ILE A 37 19.32 -8.19 4.72
C ILE A 37 19.92 -6.89 5.23
N LEU A 38 19.75 -6.59 6.51
CA LEU A 38 20.15 -5.30 7.08
C LEU A 38 21.67 -5.13 7.10
N ASP A 39 22.39 -6.18 7.44
CA ASP A 39 23.86 -6.16 7.57
C ASP A 39 24.60 -6.33 6.23
N ASP A 40 23.88 -6.63 5.15
CA ASP A 40 24.50 -6.79 3.84
C ASP A 40 24.78 -5.41 3.20
N PRO A 41 26.06 -5.04 3.00
CA PRO A 41 26.44 -3.75 2.42
C PRO A 41 26.07 -3.63 0.93
N ASP A 42 25.83 -4.75 0.23
CA ASP A 42 25.49 -4.75 -1.19
C ASP A 42 23.98 -4.56 -1.45
N ILE A 43 23.19 -4.43 -0.38
CA ILE A 43 21.75 -4.13 -0.46
C ILE A 43 21.53 -2.62 -0.23
N ASP A 44 21.13 -1.92 -1.27
CA ASP A 44 20.81 -0.49 -1.21
C ASP A 44 19.34 -0.22 -0.89
N ILE A 45 18.44 -1.11 -1.29
CA ILE A 45 16.98 -0.90 -1.25
C ILE A 45 16.29 -2.13 -0.66
N VAL A 46 15.44 -1.89 0.32
CA VAL A 46 14.53 -2.90 0.87
C VAL A 46 13.13 -2.64 0.33
N VAL A 47 12.48 -3.66 -0.23
CA VAL A 47 11.10 -3.60 -0.70
C VAL A 47 10.21 -4.40 0.27
N GLU A 48 9.35 -3.72 1.00
CA GLU A 48 8.41 -4.33 1.95
C GLU A 48 7.07 -4.58 1.28
N LEU A 49 6.65 -5.86 1.27
CA LEU A 49 5.38 -6.34 0.71
C LEU A 49 4.68 -7.35 1.63
N ILE A 50 4.99 -7.33 2.94
CA ILE A 50 4.45 -8.27 3.91
C ILE A 50 2.96 -8.00 4.14
N GLY A 51 2.58 -6.72 4.12
CA GLY A 51 1.25 -6.29 4.51
C GLY A 51 1.03 -6.37 6.04
N ARG A 52 -0.16 -5.95 6.51
CA ARG A 52 -0.49 -5.75 7.92
C ARG A 52 0.43 -4.73 8.60
N GLU A 53 0.11 -4.35 9.84
CA GLU A 53 0.90 -3.37 10.58
C GLU A 53 2.21 -3.97 11.11
N HIS A 54 2.12 -5.16 11.69
CA HIS A 54 3.26 -5.87 12.30
C HIS A 54 3.49 -7.22 11.61
N PRO A 55 4.72 -7.64 11.37
CA PRO A 55 5.99 -6.99 11.73
C PRO A 55 6.49 -5.95 10.71
N ALA A 56 5.69 -5.56 9.72
CA ALA A 56 6.12 -4.67 8.64
C ALA A 56 6.68 -3.33 9.15
N LYS A 57 6.01 -2.70 10.15
CA LYS A 57 6.46 -1.46 10.76
C LYS A 57 7.87 -1.57 11.34
N GLU A 58 8.14 -2.63 12.08
CA GLU A 58 9.45 -2.89 12.67
C GLU A 58 10.52 -3.10 11.62
N PHE A 59 10.22 -3.88 10.59
CA PHE A 59 11.17 -4.18 9.50
C PHE A 59 11.51 -2.93 8.69
N ILE A 60 10.52 -2.09 8.40
CA ILE A 60 10.76 -0.80 7.75
C ILE A 60 11.65 0.08 8.65
N ALA A 61 11.31 0.21 9.94
CA ALA A 61 12.06 1.05 10.86
C ALA A 61 13.52 0.59 10.99
N GLU A 62 13.76 -0.72 11.13
CA GLU A 62 15.12 -1.24 11.20
C GLU A 62 15.88 -1.06 9.88
N ALA A 63 15.25 -1.24 8.73
CA ALA A 63 15.89 -0.98 7.45
C ALA A 63 16.33 0.49 7.30
N LEU A 64 15.48 1.45 7.69
CA LEU A 64 15.82 2.87 7.69
C LEU A 64 16.98 3.20 8.63
N LYS A 65 17.02 2.63 9.85
CA LYS A 65 18.14 2.78 10.80
C LYS A 65 19.46 2.22 10.26
N HIS A 66 19.39 1.12 9.48
CA HIS A 66 20.56 0.52 8.81
C HIS A 66 20.91 1.22 7.49
N LYS A 67 20.37 2.44 7.29
CA LYS A 67 20.64 3.28 6.12
C LYS A 67 20.26 2.62 4.78
N LYS A 68 19.23 1.78 4.79
CA LYS A 68 18.65 1.23 3.57
C LYS A 68 17.51 2.13 3.11
N ASN A 69 17.45 2.39 1.81
CA ASN A 69 16.25 3.00 1.22
C ASN A 69 15.11 2.00 1.28
N VAL A 70 13.90 2.46 1.53
CA VAL A 70 12.74 1.57 1.67
C VAL A 70 11.67 1.93 0.67
N VAL A 71 11.09 0.91 0.03
CA VAL A 71 9.89 1.01 -0.79
C VAL A 71 8.81 0.12 -0.18
N THR A 72 7.65 0.66 0.10
CA THR A 72 6.52 -0.10 0.65
C THR A 72 5.23 0.13 -0.15
N ALA A 73 4.37 -0.88 -0.16
CA ALA A 73 2.97 -0.78 -0.61
C ALA A 73 1.97 -0.78 0.58
N ASN A 74 2.47 -0.73 1.81
CA ASN A 74 1.70 -0.97 3.02
C ASN A 74 0.99 0.30 3.51
N LYS A 75 -0.26 0.47 3.06
CA LYS A 75 -1.09 1.62 3.46
C LYS A 75 -1.41 1.65 4.95
N ASP A 76 -1.50 0.48 5.60
CA ASP A 76 -1.85 0.38 7.02
C ASP A 76 -0.74 0.96 7.89
N VAL A 77 0.50 0.60 7.60
CA VAL A 77 1.69 1.16 8.24
C VAL A 77 1.79 2.67 8.01
N LEU A 78 1.56 3.12 6.77
CA LEU A 78 1.66 4.55 6.43
C LEU A 78 0.60 5.39 7.12
N ALA A 79 -0.66 4.95 7.12
CA ALA A 79 -1.77 5.68 7.73
C ALA A 79 -1.57 5.88 9.24
N LYS A 80 -0.92 4.94 9.90
CA LYS A 80 -0.74 4.93 11.37
C LYS A 80 0.62 5.44 11.81
N TYR A 81 1.69 4.98 11.16
CA TYR A 81 3.08 5.22 11.57
C TYR A 81 3.88 6.08 10.60
N GLY A 82 3.25 6.59 9.54
CA GLY A 82 3.94 7.30 8.47
C GLY A 82 4.84 8.43 8.98
N LYS A 83 4.35 9.26 9.93
CA LYS A 83 5.15 10.36 10.51
C LYS A 83 6.47 9.85 11.10
N GLU A 84 6.40 8.88 12.01
CA GLU A 84 7.57 8.29 12.67
C GLU A 84 8.59 7.76 11.64
N LEU A 85 8.10 7.06 10.62
CA LEU A 85 8.95 6.45 9.60
C LEU A 85 9.58 7.49 8.66
N PHE A 86 8.85 8.57 8.32
CA PHE A 86 9.43 9.68 7.54
C PHE A 86 10.48 10.45 8.32
N GLU A 87 10.26 10.71 9.61
CA GLU A 87 11.24 11.32 10.50
C GLU A 87 12.50 10.45 10.58
N LEU A 88 12.33 9.15 10.78
CA LEU A 88 13.43 8.19 10.83
C LEU A 88 14.21 8.11 9.51
N ALA A 89 13.54 8.14 8.37
CA ALA A 89 14.20 8.18 7.06
C ALA A 89 15.03 9.44 6.88
N ALA A 90 14.48 10.60 7.26
CA ALA A 90 15.18 11.88 7.21
C ALA A 90 16.42 11.91 8.12
N GLU A 91 16.30 11.42 9.36
CA GLU A 91 17.42 11.33 10.31
C GLU A 91 18.58 10.46 9.80
N ASN A 92 18.26 9.40 9.05
CA ASN A 92 19.25 8.48 8.48
C ASN A 92 19.70 8.85 7.06
N ASN A 93 19.13 9.91 6.49
CA ASN A 93 19.41 10.40 5.12
C ASN A 93 19.19 9.32 4.05
N VAL A 94 18.04 8.64 4.12
CA VAL A 94 17.57 7.62 3.18
C VAL A 94 16.17 7.92 2.66
N ASP A 95 15.83 7.34 1.53
CA ASP A 95 14.52 7.49 0.92
C ASP A 95 13.50 6.48 1.48
N PHE A 96 12.28 6.97 1.71
CA PHE A 96 11.11 6.14 2.03
C PHE A 96 10.02 6.40 1.01
N MET A 97 9.81 5.43 0.11
CA MET A 97 8.93 5.51 -1.05
C MET A 97 7.72 4.58 -0.89
N PHE A 98 6.54 5.04 -1.35
CA PHE A 98 5.28 4.33 -1.09
C PHE A 98 4.23 4.51 -2.20
N GLU A 99 4.66 4.63 -3.45
CA GLU A 99 3.73 4.85 -4.59
C GLU A 99 2.61 3.82 -4.65
N ALA A 100 2.92 2.54 -4.41
CA ALA A 100 1.94 1.46 -4.49
C ALA A 100 0.99 1.36 -3.28
N ALA A 101 1.15 2.19 -2.26
CA ALA A 101 0.23 2.21 -1.11
C ALA A 101 -1.15 2.77 -1.48
N VAL A 102 -1.23 3.61 -2.53
CA VAL A 102 -2.49 4.13 -3.06
C VAL A 102 -2.51 3.96 -4.57
N GLY A 103 -3.52 3.27 -5.09
CA GLY A 103 -3.70 3.09 -6.53
C GLY A 103 -2.59 2.27 -7.17
N GLY A 104 -2.33 1.05 -6.68
CA GLY A 104 -1.28 0.17 -7.19
C GLY A 104 -1.29 0.07 -8.72
N GLY A 105 -0.15 0.39 -9.37
CA GLY A 105 -0.03 0.50 -10.82
C GLY A 105 -0.50 1.82 -11.42
N ILE A 106 -1.15 2.69 -10.66
CA ILE A 106 -1.63 4.01 -11.10
C ILE A 106 -0.84 5.10 -10.35
N PRO A 107 0.02 5.87 -11.04
CA PRO A 107 0.85 6.89 -10.39
C PRO A 107 -0.02 8.03 -9.84
N ILE A 108 0.00 8.27 -8.54
CA ILE A 108 -0.70 9.39 -7.89
C ILE A 108 0.16 10.09 -6.84
N ILE A 109 0.93 9.34 -6.05
CA ILE A 109 1.75 9.91 -4.96
C ILE A 109 2.84 10.82 -5.54
N ARG A 110 3.62 10.32 -6.49
CA ARG A 110 4.67 11.10 -7.14
C ARG A 110 4.15 12.32 -7.89
N PRO A 111 3.07 12.26 -8.69
CA PRO A 111 2.44 13.43 -9.26
C PRO A 111 2.07 14.49 -8.22
N LEU A 112 1.42 14.12 -7.12
CA LEU A 112 1.08 15.07 -6.05
C LEU A 112 2.33 15.69 -5.41
N LYS A 113 3.35 14.89 -5.09
CA LYS A 113 4.58 15.36 -4.42
C LYS A 113 5.49 16.19 -5.30
N SER A 114 5.59 15.88 -6.58
CA SER A 114 6.60 16.46 -7.47
C SER A 114 5.98 17.32 -8.58
N CYS A 115 5.03 16.78 -9.35
CA CYS A 115 4.50 17.49 -10.51
C CYS A 115 3.58 18.65 -10.11
N LEU A 116 2.84 18.49 -9.02
CA LEU A 116 1.88 19.48 -8.51
C LEU A 116 2.40 20.26 -7.30
N ALA A 117 3.70 20.17 -6.98
CA ALA A 117 4.30 20.80 -5.80
C ALA A 117 4.09 22.32 -5.74
N ALA A 118 4.03 22.99 -6.88
CA ALA A 118 3.76 24.43 -6.97
C ALA A 118 2.27 24.80 -6.98
N ASN A 119 1.38 23.80 -7.00
CA ASN A 119 -0.07 24.01 -7.09
C ASN A 119 -0.72 23.97 -5.71
N LYS A 120 -1.75 24.81 -5.52
CA LYS A 120 -2.60 24.73 -4.35
C LYS A 120 -3.77 23.78 -4.64
N ILE A 121 -3.69 22.56 -4.12
CA ILE A 121 -4.78 21.59 -4.20
C ILE A 121 -5.92 22.06 -3.31
N LYS A 122 -7.15 22.11 -3.84
CA LYS A 122 -8.35 22.52 -3.09
C LYS A 122 -9.17 21.34 -2.61
N SER A 123 -9.23 20.28 -3.41
CA SER A 123 -9.98 19.07 -3.10
C SER A 123 -9.41 17.86 -3.88
N ILE A 124 -9.67 16.68 -3.36
CA ILE A 124 -9.43 15.40 -4.04
C ILE A 124 -10.73 14.64 -4.04
N MET A 125 -11.13 14.12 -5.19
CA MET A 125 -12.28 13.25 -5.35
C MET A 125 -11.89 12.10 -6.27
N GLY A 126 -12.26 10.88 -5.92
CA GLY A 126 -11.94 9.74 -6.76
C GLY A 126 -12.47 8.41 -6.23
N ILE A 127 -12.43 7.41 -7.09
CA ILE A 127 -12.70 6.01 -6.75
C ILE A 127 -11.36 5.36 -6.41
N VAL A 128 -11.21 4.91 -5.16
CA VAL A 128 -9.93 4.39 -4.66
C VAL A 128 -10.00 2.94 -4.20
N ASN A 129 -11.16 2.29 -4.37
CA ASN A 129 -11.34 0.88 -4.05
C ASN A 129 -11.97 0.14 -5.25
N GLY A 130 -11.28 -0.89 -5.76
CA GLY A 130 -11.70 -1.65 -6.93
C GLY A 130 -12.88 -2.58 -6.65
N THR A 131 -12.91 -3.22 -5.49
CA THR A 131 -13.95 -4.17 -5.07
C THR A 131 -15.31 -3.48 -5.02
N THR A 132 -15.41 -2.39 -4.28
CA THR A 132 -16.67 -1.64 -4.15
C THR A 132 -17.08 -0.97 -5.46
N ASN A 133 -16.13 -0.48 -6.25
CA ASN A 133 -16.43 0.03 -7.59
C ASN A 133 -17.05 -1.05 -8.49
N TYR A 134 -16.51 -2.26 -8.48
CA TYR A 134 -17.09 -3.40 -9.20
C TYR A 134 -18.51 -3.69 -8.71
N MET A 135 -18.70 -3.78 -7.39
CA MET A 135 -19.98 -4.09 -6.77
C MET A 135 -21.05 -3.06 -7.14
N LEU A 136 -20.79 -1.77 -6.90
CA LEU A 136 -21.74 -0.70 -7.17
C LEU A 136 -22.05 -0.57 -8.67
N THR A 137 -21.07 -0.74 -9.53
CA THR A 137 -21.27 -0.76 -10.98
C THR A 137 -22.23 -1.88 -11.39
N LYS A 138 -22.03 -3.09 -10.86
CA LYS A 138 -22.89 -4.22 -11.17
C LYS A 138 -24.31 -4.06 -10.62
N MET A 139 -24.44 -3.64 -9.37
CA MET A 139 -25.75 -3.34 -8.77
C MET A 139 -26.52 -2.37 -9.66
N SER A 140 -25.91 -1.29 -10.08
CA SER A 140 -26.54 -0.27 -10.91
C SER A 140 -26.87 -0.75 -12.33
N ALA A 141 -25.94 -1.46 -12.99
CA ALA A 141 -26.09 -1.87 -14.39
C ALA A 141 -27.03 -3.09 -14.59
N GLU A 142 -26.99 -4.04 -13.67
CA GLU A 142 -27.70 -5.31 -13.76
C GLU A 142 -28.90 -5.41 -12.79
N HIS A 143 -29.14 -4.37 -11.97
CA HIS A 143 -30.22 -4.32 -10.97
C HIS A 143 -30.17 -5.49 -9.97
N LEU A 144 -28.96 -5.88 -9.54
CA LEU A 144 -28.73 -6.95 -8.60
C LEU A 144 -28.63 -6.43 -7.16
N ASP A 145 -29.01 -7.26 -6.21
CA ASP A 145 -28.89 -6.94 -4.79
C ASP A 145 -27.45 -7.03 -4.30
N PHE A 146 -27.12 -6.26 -3.26
CA PHE A 146 -25.80 -6.18 -2.67
C PHE A 146 -25.18 -7.54 -2.35
N ASN A 147 -25.94 -8.43 -1.69
CA ASN A 147 -25.42 -9.75 -1.28
C ASN A 147 -25.11 -10.68 -2.44
N ASP A 148 -25.87 -10.59 -3.54
CA ASP A 148 -25.63 -11.42 -4.73
C ASP A 148 -24.36 -10.94 -5.45
N VAL A 149 -24.17 -9.63 -5.55
CA VAL A 149 -22.97 -9.05 -6.16
C VAL A 149 -21.73 -9.28 -5.30
N LEU A 150 -21.85 -9.22 -3.97
CA LEU A 150 -20.73 -9.53 -3.07
C LEU A 150 -20.28 -10.99 -3.23
N ARG A 151 -21.22 -11.92 -3.27
CA ARG A 151 -20.92 -13.35 -3.48
C ARG A 151 -20.19 -13.55 -4.80
N GLU A 152 -20.68 -12.95 -5.87
CA GLU A 152 -20.03 -13.02 -7.18
C GLU A 152 -18.63 -12.41 -7.18
N ALA A 153 -18.44 -11.27 -6.49
CA ALA A 153 -17.13 -10.63 -6.34
C ALA A 153 -16.14 -11.56 -5.62
N GLN A 154 -16.59 -12.28 -4.60
CA GLN A 154 -15.78 -13.27 -3.89
C GLN A 154 -15.43 -14.47 -4.77
N GLU A 155 -16.40 -15.02 -5.50
CA GLU A 155 -16.20 -16.15 -6.43
C GLU A 155 -15.18 -15.80 -7.54
N LYS A 156 -15.20 -14.56 -8.00
CA LYS A 156 -14.25 -14.04 -9.02
C LYS A 156 -12.91 -13.60 -8.44
N GLY A 157 -12.75 -13.60 -7.12
CA GLY A 157 -11.53 -13.16 -6.45
C GLY A 157 -11.33 -11.63 -6.43
N TYR A 158 -12.37 -10.84 -6.67
CA TYR A 158 -12.34 -9.39 -6.52
C TYR A 158 -12.56 -8.94 -5.08
N ALA A 159 -13.27 -9.73 -4.28
CA ALA A 159 -13.40 -9.57 -2.84
C ALA A 159 -12.79 -10.77 -2.13
N GLU A 160 -12.12 -10.49 -1.00
CA GLU A 160 -11.62 -11.53 -0.11
C GLU A 160 -12.78 -12.21 0.67
N SER A 161 -12.49 -13.31 1.36
CA SER A 161 -13.47 -13.99 2.22
C SER A 161 -13.97 -13.11 3.37
N ASP A 162 -13.10 -12.21 3.86
CA ASP A 162 -13.49 -11.13 4.77
C ASP A 162 -13.38 -9.78 4.03
N PRO A 163 -14.49 -9.27 3.47
CA PRO A 163 -14.53 -8.05 2.69
C PRO A 163 -14.70 -6.77 3.55
N THR A 164 -14.74 -6.89 4.88
CA THR A 164 -15.12 -5.82 5.82
C THR A 164 -14.35 -4.52 5.58
N ALA A 165 -13.05 -4.60 5.28
CA ALA A 165 -12.24 -3.42 5.03
C ALA A 165 -12.65 -2.66 3.76
N ASP A 166 -13.12 -3.39 2.73
CA ASP A 166 -13.59 -2.81 1.47
C ASP A 166 -15.01 -2.25 1.63
N ILE A 167 -15.97 -3.11 1.99
CA ILE A 167 -17.40 -2.73 2.06
C ILE A 167 -17.70 -1.74 3.19
N GLY A 168 -16.95 -1.81 4.29
CA GLY A 168 -17.05 -0.86 5.41
C GLY A 168 -16.33 0.47 5.18
N GLY A 169 -15.63 0.64 4.04
CA GLY A 169 -14.98 1.90 3.65
C GLY A 169 -13.60 2.15 4.26
N LEU A 170 -13.06 1.24 5.07
CA LEU A 170 -11.76 1.41 5.74
C LEU A 170 -10.58 1.48 4.77
N ASP A 171 -10.60 0.70 3.69
CA ASP A 171 -9.56 0.74 2.66
C ASP A 171 -9.53 2.12 1.98
N ALA A 172 -10.70 2.64 1.60
CA ALA A 172 -10.81 3.97 1.00
C ALA A 172 -10.38 5.08 1.98
N ALA A 173 -10.76 4.96 3.26
CA ALA A 173 -10.39 5.93 4.29
C ALA A 173 -8.87 6.01 4.52
N ARG A 174 -8.17 4.87 4.57
CA ARG A 174 -6.70 4.85 4.69
C ARG A 174 -6.03 5.51 3.49
N LYS A 175 -6.52 5.24 2.29
CA LYS A 175 -5.99 5.84 1.06
C LYS A 175 -6.22 7.35 1.00
N ILE A 176 -7.42 7.82 1.36
CA ILE A 176 -7.69 9.27 1.36
C ILE A 176 -6.91 10.00 2.45
N ALA A 177 -6.67 9.40 3.61
CA ALA A 177 -5.82 9.97 4.65
C ALA A 177 -4.39 10.22 4.14
N ILE A 178 -3.82 9.25 3.41
CA ILE A 178 -2.49 9.38 2.78
C ILE A 178 -2.51 10.48 1.71
N LEU A 179 -3.48 10.47 0.81
CA LEU A 179 -3.59 11.46 -0.26
C LEU A 179 -3.80 12.87 0.29
N ALA A 180 -4.67 13.03 1.29
CA ALA A 180 -4.95 14.31 1.93
C ALA A 180 -3.71 14.86 2.64
N SER A 181 -2.97 14.00 3.33
CA SER A 181 -1.72 14.38 4.01
C SER A 181 -0.71 14.99 3.04
N ILE A 182 -0.58 14.40 1.85
CA ILE A 182 0.33 14.89 0.81
C ILE A 182 -0.21 16.17 0.17
N ALA A 183 -1.45 16.15 -0.30
CA ALA A 183 -2.02 17.22 -1.11
C ALA A 183 -2.23 18.52 -0.33
N PHE A 184 -2.57 18.42 0.95
CA PHE A 184 -2.82 19.57 1.81
C PHE A 184 -1.63 19.94 2.71
N ASN A 185 -0.50 19.20 2.56
CA ASN A 185 0.70 19.38 3.35
C ASN A 185 0.39 19.44 4.87
N THR A 186 -0.43 18.52 5.33
CA THR A 186 -0.85 18.42 6.73
C THR A 186 -0.96 16.96 7.13
N ARG A 187 -0.89 16.65 8.40
CA ARG A 187 -1.11 15.30 8.89
C ARG A 187 -2.60 15.01 8.98
N VAL A 188 -3.06 14.03 8.24
CA VAL A 188 -4.40 13.44 8.36
C VAL A 188 -4.25 12.00 8.83
N CYS A 189 -4.84 11.69 9.96
CA CYS A 189 -4.91 10.33 10.52
C CYS A 189 -6.23 9.68 10.12
N LEU A 190 -6.33 8.36 10.29
CA LEU A 190 -7.57 7.65 10.01
C LEU A 190 -8.75 8.15 10.86
N ASP A 191 -8.48 8.54 12.10
CA ASP A 191 -9.47 9.08 13.04
C ASP A 191 -10.04 10.45 12.60
N ASP A 192 -9.36 11.16 11.70
CA ASP A 192 -9.83 12.44 11.13
C ASP A 192 -10.77 12.22 9.94
N VAL A 193 -10.95 10.98 9.48
CA VAL A 193 -11.71 10.66 8.26
C VAL A 193 -13.10 10.17 8.63
N TYR A 194 -14.13 10.85 8.10
CA TYR A 194 -15.48 10.29 8.14
C TYR A 194 -15.56 9.08 7.22
N ILE A 195 -16.05 7.97 7.73
CA ILE A 195 -16.11 6.70 7.01
C ILE A 195 -17.56 6.23 6.94
N GLU A 196 -18.00 5.91 5.75
CA GLU A 196 -19.30 5.29 5.49
C GLU A 196 -19.11 4.10 4.54
N GLY A 197 -19.60 2.94 4.95
CA GLY A 197 -19.58 1.74 4.14
C GLY A 197 -20.73 1.69 3.13
N ILE A 198 -20.67 0.69 2.24
CA ILE A 198 -21.70 0.47 1.22
C ILE A 198 -22.70 -0.64 1.59
N GLU A 199 -22.59 -1.23 2.76
CA GLU A 199 -23.36 -2.40 3.19
C GLU A 199 -24.87 -2.17 3.21
N ASN A 200 -25.28 -0.94 3.45
CA ASN A 200 -26.68 -0.54 3.53
C ASN A 200 -27.21 0.11 2.26
N LEU A 201 -26.40 0.20 1.19
CA LEU A 201 -26.84 0.78 -0.07
C LEU A 201 -27.83 -0.15 -0.79
N THR A 202 -28.84 0.45 -1.34
CA THR A 202 -29.87 -0.24 -2.13
C THR A 202 -29.87 0.28 -3.57
N LEU A 203 -30.62 -0.39 -4.46
CA LEU A 203 -30.80 0.06 -5.85
C LEU A 203 -31.50 1.43 -5.98
N ARG A 204 -32.03 1.99 -4.91
CA ARG A 204 -32.68 3.31 -4.91
C ARG A 204 -31.71 4.44 -4.60
N ASP A 205 -30.58 4.13 -4.00
CA ASP A 205 -29.52 5.09 -3.65
C ASP A 205 -28.59 5.34 -4.86
#